data_a16aaf2793a6c28afd651e7288a2749b
#
_entry.id   a16aaf2793a6c28afd651e7288a2749b
#
_cell.length_a   1.000
_cell.length_b   1.000
_cell.length_c   1.000
_cell.angle_alpha   90.00
_cell.angle_beta   90.00
_cell.angle_gamma   90.00
#
_symmetry.space_group_name_H-M   'P 1'
#
loop_
_entity.id
_entity.type
_entity.pdbx_description
1 polymer ?
#
loop_
_entity_poly.entity_id
_entity_poly.type
_entity_poly.pdbx_seq_one_letter_code
_entity_poly.pdbx_strand_id
1 'polypeptide(L)'
;AAAALVILPNTSASVAYAMSQVPVLSRLVEVVTFRDYHYEDDRNSADIQVPEVTVAPDTDADTQKSSAVSEQTKKTAEEINTEIQTITDRLIAEFEESKANEEGYQNMTVKSEILATTDQYFTLKLICFQSAGSGAEWNYYYTIDLSTGKRLQLADLFQEGSDYLTTISDNIKQQMKEQMAADENKIYWLDSDTPEWDFTSITDNTSFYLNQNNEVVVCFNEGDVAPMSMGCPEFVIPNEVLAGIRK
;
A
#
# COMPACT_ATOMS: atom_id res chain seq x y z
N ALA A 1 29.74 -18.41 -8.23
CA ALA A 1 29.99 -17.15 -7.52
C ALA A 1 29.16 -17.19 -6.23
N ALA A 2 29.77 -16.89 -5.08
CA ALA A 2 29.09 -16.92 -3.80
C ALA A 2 28.25 -15.62 -3.67
N ALA A 3 26.92 -15.75 -3.61
CA ALA A 3 26.05 -14.64 -3.24
C ALA A 3 26.28 -14.33 -1.77
N ALA A 4 26.68 -13.09 -1.47
CA ALA A 4 26.82 -12.62 -0.11
C ALA A 4 25.49 -12.03 0.33
N LEU A 5 24.85 -12.67 1.31
CA LEU A 5 23.73 -12.07 2.03
C LEU A 5 24.28 -10.92 2.88
N VAL A 6 24.06 -9.69 2.45
CA VAL A 6 24.47 -8.51 3.22
C VAL A 6 23.25 -8.02 4.01
N ILE A 7 23.22 -8.36 5.28
CA ILE A 7 22.25 -7.79 6.22
C ILE A 7 22.86 -6.48 6.75
N LEU A 8 22.42 -5.36 6.20
CA LEU A 8 22.79 -4.04 6.71
C LEU A 8 21.54 -3.36 7.28
N PRO A 9 21.54 -2.95 8.55
CA PRO A 9 20.57 -2.00 9.05
C PRO A 9 20.93 -0.63 8.45
N ASN A 10 20.14 -0.13 7.52
CA ASN A 10 20.45 1.15 6.90
C ASN A 10 19.18 2.01 6.76
N THR A 11 19.18 3.16 7.42
CA THR A 11 18.24 4.25 7.17
C THR A 11 18.55 4.83 5.78
N SER A 12 17.67 4.59 4.81
CA SER A 12 17.84 5.19 3.48
C SER A 12 17.65 6.71 3.53
N ALA A 13 18.46 7.46 2.79
CA ALA A 13 18.39 8.92 2.74
C ALA A 13 17.02 9.44 2.25
N SER A 14 16.27 8.65 1.49
CA SER A 14 14.92 8.97 1.02
C SER A 14 13.87 8.93 2.13
N VAL A 15 13.98 7.99 3.08
CA VAL A 15 13.11 7.93 4.26
C VAL A 15 13.40 9.12 5.18
N ALA A 16 14.67 9.44 5.43
CA ALA A 16 15.05 10.60 6.24
C ALA A 16 14.56 11.94 5.61
N TYR A 17 14.52 12.05 4.29
CA TYR A 17 14.02 13.24 3.60
C TYR A 17 12.49 13.34 3.68
N ALA A 18 11.76 12.26 3.50
CA ALA A 18 10.30 12.24 3.69
C ALA A 18 9.90 12.64 5.11
N MET A 19 10.64 12.16 6.12
CA MET A 19 10.41 12.46 7.54
C MET A 19 10.67 13.92 7.90
N SER A 20 11.57 14.63 7.19
CA SER A 20 11.88 16.04 7.49
C SER A 20 10.77 17.02 7.10
N GLN A 21 9.79 16.58 6.31
CA GLN A 21 8.67 17.40 5.82
C GLN A 21 7.38 17.26 6.65
N VAL A 22 7.40 16.45 7.70
CA VAL A 22 6.20 16.04 8.43
C VAL A 22 6.03 16.81 9.75
N PRO A 23 4.81 17.33 10.08
CA PRO A 23 4.55 18.00 11.36
C PRO A 23 4.77 17.10 12.59
N VAL A 24 4.92 17.72 13.75
CA VAL A 24 5.40 17.12 15.03
C VAL A 24 4.63 15.85 15.48
N LEU A 25 3.35 15.70 15.12
CA LEU A 25 2.52 14.55 15.51
C LEU A 25 2.83 13.26 14.74
N SER A 26 3.37 13.37 13.53
CA SER A 26 3.77 12.23 12.70
C SER A 26 5.12 11.61 13.13
N ARG A 27 5.78 12.16 14.14
CA ARG A 27 6.97 11.54 14.76
C ARG A 27 6.66 10.29 15.57
N LEU A 28 5.36 9.97 15.79
CA LEU A 28 4.97 8.75 16.50
C LEU A 28 5.22 7.48 15.70
N VAL A 29 5.18 7.56 14.37
CA VAL A 29 5.37 6.39 13.50
C VAL A 29 6.49 6.68 12.50
N GLU A 30 7.47 5.80 12.47
CA GLU A 30 8.60 5.85 11.55
C GLU A 30 8.68 4.58 10.74
N VAL A 31 9.26 4.67 9.54
CA VAL A 31 9.56 3.49 8.71
C VAL A 31 11.06 3.41 8.54
N VAL A 32 11.60 2.27 8.90
CA VAL A 32 13.03 1.95 8.74
C VAL A 32 13.17 0.74 7.83
N THR A 33 14.31 0.58 7.18
CA THR A 33 14.61 -0.67 6.49
C THR A 33 15.10 -1.69 7.50
N PHE A 34 14.32 -2.75 7.73
CA PHE A 34 14.66 -3.83 8.67
C PHE A 34 15.67 -4.80 8.05
N ARG A 35 15.45 -5.18 6.78
CA ARG A 35 16.28 -6.13 6.06
C ARG A 35 16.29 -5.80 4.57
N ASP A 36 17.45 -5.93 3.94
CA ASP A 36 17.61 -5.90 2.50
C ASP A 36 18.03 -7.29 2.01
N TYR A 37 17.35 -7.79 0.98
CA TYR A 37 17.78 -8.95 0.20
C TYR A 37 18.13 -8.46 -1.20
N HIS A 38 19.39 -8.68 -1.58
CA HIS A 38 19.88 -8.32 -2.91
C HIS A 38 20.53 -9.51 -3.58
N TYR A 39 20.15 -9.77 -4.82
CA TYR A 39 20.76 -10.79 -5.67
C TYR A 39 20.88 -10.27 -7.11
N GLU A 40 21.98 -10.57 -7.79
CA GLU A 40 22.16 -10.26 -9.20
C GLU A 40 23.10 -11.28 -9.85
N ASP A 41 22.67 -11.83 -10.99
CA ASP A 41 23.48 -12.61 -11.92
C ASP A 41 23.11 -12.27 -13.36
N ASP A 42 23.59 -13.04 -14.35
CA ASP A 42 23.34 -12.76 -15.77
C ASP A 42 21.87 -12.87 -16.19
N ARG A 43 21.02 -13.50 -15.40
CA ARG A 43 19.60 -13.78 -15.72
C ARG A 43 18.63 -13.36 -14.64
N ASN A 44 19.08 -13.25 -13.40
CA ASN A 44 18.19 -13.05 -12.26
C ASN A 44 18.63 -11.84 -11.47
N SER A 45 17.66 -11.01 -11.07
CA SER A 45 17.90 -9.93 -10.14
C SER A 45 16.78 -9.82 -9.11
N ALA A 46 17.15 -9.53 -7.87
CA ALA A 46 16.22 -9.23 -6.81
C ALA A 46 16.73 -8.06 -5.97
N ASP A 47 15.85 -7.11 -5.67
CA ASP A 47 16.10 -5.98 -4.77
C ASP A 47 14.86 -5.83 -3.86
N ILE A 48 14.93 -6.49 -2.72
CA ILE A 48 13.81 -6.59 -1.78
C ILE A 48 14.17 -5.86 -0.50
N GLN A 49 13.60 -4.67 -0.33
CA GLN A 49 13.70 -3.87 0.88
C GLN A 49 12.52 -4.18 1.78
N VAL A 50 12.79 -4.74 2.96
CA VAL A 50 11.77 -5.07 3.95
C VAL A 50 11.63 -3.90 4.92
N PRO A 51 10.57 -3.09 4.82
CA PRO A 51 10.35 -2.00 5.75
C PRO A 51 9.86 -2.52 7.11
N GLU A 52 10.16 -1.77 8.15
CA GLU A 52 9.62 -1.95 9.50
C GLU A 52 9.00 -0.65 9.97
N VAL A 53 7.74 -0.74 10.40
CA VAL A 53 7.03 0.36 11.05
C VAL A 53 7.44 0.37 12.52
N THR A 54 7.98 1.49 12.99
CA THR A 54 8.40 1.68 14.37
C THR A 54 7.63 2.82 15.02
N VAL A 55 7.50 2.79 16.34
CA VAL A 55 6.83 3.83 17.11
C VAL A 55 7.87 4.51 17.99
N ALA A 56 8.03 5.82 17.81
CA ALA A 56 8.96 6.59 18.61
C ALA A 56 8.56 6.57 20.11
N PRO A 57 9.52 6.56 21.04
CA PRO A 57 9.22 6.65 22.45
C PRO A 57 8.49 7.97 22.76
N ASP A 58 7.44 7.90 23.59
CA ASP A 58 6.75 9.09 24.09
C ASP A 58 7.77 9.97 24.86
N THR A 59 8.04 11.16 24.35
CA THR A 59 8.94 12.12 25.02
C THR A 59 8.19 13.06 25.96
N ASP A 60 6.86 13.10 25.90
CA ASP A 60 6.03 13.95 26.74
C ASP A 60 5.24 13.13 27.78
N ALA A 61 5.64 13.26 29.02
CA ALA A 61 5.09 12.55 30.19
C ALA A 61 3.68 13.00 30.61
N ASP A 62 2.91 13.64 29.74
CA ASP A 62 1.61 14.21 30.11
C ASP A 62 0.47 13.47 29.39
N THR A 63 -0.18 12.62 30.17
CA THR A 63 -1.52 12.03 30.09
C THR A 63 -1.61 10.52 29.79
N GLN A 64 -2.38 9.80 30.63
CA GLN A 64 -2.79 8.38 30.44
C GLN A 64 -3.41 8.07 29.06
N LYS A 65 -3.90 9.07 28.33
CA LYS A 65 -4.50 8.91 27.03
C LYS A 65 -3.44 8.73 25.93
N SER A 66 -2.29 9.38 26.05
CA SER A 66 -1.16 9.22 25.12
C SER A 66 -0.53 7.83 25.25
N SER A 67 -0.41 7.30 26.46
CA SER A 67 0.13 5.97 26.74
C SER A 67 -0.70 4.84 26.10
N ALA A 68 -2.04 4.89 26.21
CA ALA A 68 -2.92 3.86 25.64
C ALA A 68 -2.91 3.86 24.10
N VAL A 69 -2.86 5.05 23.49
CA VAL A 69 -2.75 5.20 22.02
C VAL A 69 -1.37 4.70 21.55
N SER A 70 -0.30 5.07 22.25
CA SER A 70 1.06 4.61 21.94
C SER A 70 1.17 3.08 21.99
N GLU A 71 0.64 2.42 23.02
CA GLU A 71 0.63 0.96 23.11
C GLU A 71 -0.22 0.31 22.01
N GLN A 72 -1.36 0.89 21.65
CA GLN A 72 -2.16 0.40 20.54
C GLN A 72 -1.43 0.58 19.21
N THR A 73 -0.75 1.71 19.01
CA THR A 73 0.04 1.96 17.79
C THR A 73 1.19 0.96 17.65
N LYS A 74 1.88 0.63 18.76
CA LYS A 74 2.94 -0.40 18.76
C LYS A 74 2.38 -1.76 18.34
N LYS A 75 1.27 -2.17 18.92
CA LYS A 75 0.61 -3.43 18.55
C LYS A 75 0.23 -3.47 17.08
N THR A 76 -0.34 -2.39 16.56
CA THR A 76 -0.69 -2.25 15.14
C THR A 76 0.55 -2.31 14.25
N ALA A 77 1.64 -1.65 14.65
CA ALA A 77 2.92 -1.70 13.94
C ALA A 77 3.49 -3.13 13.90
N GLU A 78 3.45 -3.86 15.02
CA GLU A 78 3.89 -5.27 15.10
C GLU A 78 3.06 -6.19 14.17
N GLU A 79 1.74 -5.98 14.10
CA GLU A 79 0.84 -6.71 13.21
C GLU A 79 1.20 -6.43 11.74
N ILE A 80 1.40 -5.17 11.37
CA ILE A 80 1.81 -4.75 10.01
C ILE A 80 3.19 -5.33 9.66
N ASN A 81 4.16 -5.24 10.56
CA ASN A 81 5.50 -5.75 10.35
C ASN A 81 5.49 -7.28 10.13
N THR A 82 4.67 -8.01 10.88
CA THR A 82 4.51 -9.46 10.71
C THR A 82 3.92 -9.80 9.33
N GLU A 83 2.95 -9.03 8.86
CA GLU A 83 2.35 -9.19 7.52
C GLU A 83 3.38 -8.90 6.43
N ILE A 84 4.11 -7.78 6.53
CA ILE A 84 5.18 -7.40 5.59
C ILE A 84 6.27 -8.48 5.53
N GLN A 85 6.73 -8.98 6.67
CA GLN A 85 7.74 -10.04 6.73
C GLN A 85 7.23 -11.32 6.07
N THR A 86 5.97 -11.70 6.33
CA THR A 86 5.36 -12.88 5.71
C THR A 86 5.32 -12.77 4.19
N ILE A 87 4.92 -11.59 3.67
CA ILE A 87 4.87 -11.31 2.23
C ILE A 87 6.28 -11.38 1.64
N THR A 88 7.24 -10.68 2.22
CA THR A 88 8.60 -10.59 1.69
C THR A 88 9.37 -11.89 1.80
N ASP A 89 9.20 -12.68 2.87
CA ASP A 89 9.81 -14.02 3.01
C ASP A 89 9.28 -14.98 1.96
N ARG A 90 7.96 -14.92 1.66
CA ARG A 90 7.37 -15.71 0.57
C ARG A 90 7.97 -15.32 -0.78
N LEU A 91 8.06 -14.02 -1.09
CA LEU A 91 8.63 -13.54 -2.35
C LEU A 91 10.10 -13.93 -2.52
N ILE A 92 10.89 -13.85 -1.46
CA ILE A 92 12.28 -14.32 -1.46
C ILE A 92 12.35 -15.83 -1.73
N ALA A 93 11.48 -16.62 -1.09
CA ALA A 93 11.43 -18.06 -1.30
C ALA A 93 11.05 -18.44 -2.74
N GLU A 94 10.03 -17.77 -3.31
CA GLU A 94 9.60 -17.94 -4.71
C GLU A 94 10.72 -17.57 -5.69
N PHE A 95 11.45 -16.47 -5.43
CA PHE A 95 12.61 -16.07 -6.22
C PHE A 95 13.73 -17.12 -6.17
N GLU A 96 14.08 -17.62 -4.99
CA GLU A 96 15.12 -18.62 -4.81
C GLU A 96 14.74 -19.97 -5.46
N GLU A 97 13.47 -20.38 -5.38
CA GLU A 97 12.98 -21.59 -6.03
C GLU A 97 13.04 -21.47 -7.56
N SER A 98 12.55 -20.38 -8.14
CA SER A 98 12.60 -20.13 -9.59
C SER A 98 14.05 -20.08 -10.10
N LYS A 99 14.92 -19.40 -9.37
CA LYS A 99 16.38 -19.37 -9.68
C LYS A 99 17.00 -20.76 -9.66
N ALA A 100 16.66 -21.61 -8.68
CA ALA A 100 17.20 -22.97 -8.56
C ALA A 100 16.74 -23.89 -9.70
N ASN A 101 15.55 -23.64 -10.26
CA ASN A 101 14.99 -24.37 -11.39
C ASN A 101 15.55 -23.90 -12.75
N GLU A 102 16.40 -22.88 -12.78
CA GLU A 102 17.00 -22.27 -13.98
C GLU A 102 15.95 -21.78 -15.01
N GLU A 103 14.78 -21.36 -14.55
CA GLU A 103 13.67 -20.90 -15.37
C GLU A 103 13.87 -19.46 -15.84
N GLY A 104 14.51 -19.31 -17.03
CA GLY A 104 14.50 -18.05 -17.78
C GLY A 104 15.20 -16.87 -17.11
N TYR A 105 14.64 -15.68 -17.35
CA TYR A 105 15.04 -14.41 -16.74
C TYR A 105 13.99 -13.98 -15.72
N GLN A 106 14.42 -13.56 -14.55
CA GLN A 106 13.49 -13.02 -13.56
C GLN A 106 14.04 -11.75 -12.88
N ASN A 107 13.13 -10.86 -12.57
CA ASN A 107 13.38 -9.69 -11.75
C ASN A 107 12.32 -9.60 -10.66
N MET A 108 12.72 -9.32 -9.43
CA MET A 108 11.83 -9.10 -8.31
C MET A 108 12.26 -7.87 -7.52
N THR A 109 11.34 -6.96 -7.28
CA THR A 109 11.59 -5.80 -6.43
C THR A 109 10.49 -5.64 -5.38
N VAL A 110 10.88 -5.25 -4.18
CA VAL A 110 9.97 -4.79 -3.14
C VAL A 110 10.51 -3.48 -2.59
N LYS A 111 9.64 -2.47 -2.60
CA LYS A 111 9.94 -1.11 -2.10
C LYS A 111 8.81 -0.64 -1.21
N SER A 112 9.07 0.35 -0.39
CA SER A 112 8.03 1.01 0.39
C SER A 112 7.99 2.51 0.13
N GLU A 113 6.80 3.08 0.28
CA GLU A 113 6.55 4.50 0.13
C GLU A 113 5.60 4.97 1.22
N ILE A 114 5.85 6.15 1.81
CA ILE A 114 4.91 6.82 2.68
C ILE A 114 4.06 7.74 1.80
N LEU A 115 2.78 7.38 1.60
CA LEU A 115 1.89 8.09 0.67
C LEU A 115 1.31 9.36 1.26
N ALA A 116 0.77 9.26 2.46
CA ALA A 116 0.17 10.39 3.13
C ALA A 116 0.45 10.30 4.62
N THR A 117 0.84 11.42 5.17
CA THR A 117 0.91 11.62 6.62
C THR A 117 0.22 12.94 6.89
N THR A 118 -0.89 12.86 7.60
CA THR A 118 -1.61 14.01 8.13
C THR A 118 -1.52 13.97 9.64
N ASP A 119 -2.10 14.94 10.32
CA ASP A 119 -2.19 14.91 11.79
C ASP A 119 -3.07 13.74 12.30
N GLN A 120 -3.84 13.10 11.40
CA GLN A 120 -4.77 12.03 11.74
C GLN A 120 -4.34 10.65 11.25
N TYR A 121 -3.68 10.57 10.08
CA TYR A 121 -3.43 9.31 9.42
C TYR A 121 -2.00 9.19 8.93
N PHE A 122 -1.46 7.99 9.09
CA PHE A 122 -0.22 7.55 8.47
C PHE A 122 -0.53 6.42 7.48
N THR A 123 0.05 6.47 6.27
CA THR A 123 -0.12 5.40 5.29
C THR A 123 1.23 4.96 4.72
N LEU A 124 1.52 3.65 4.87
CA LEU A 124 2.61 2.96 4.20
C LEU A 124 2.06 2.17 3.02
N LYS A 125 2.67 2.34 1.84
CA LYS A 125 2.48 1.51 0.65
C LYS A 125 3.69 0.57 0.51
N LEU A 126 3.44 -0.74 0.41
CA LEU A 126 4.43 -1.72 0.00
C LEU A 126 4.19 -2.04 -1.48
N ILE A 127 5.20 -1.82 -2.30
CA ILE A 127 5.16 -1.98 -3.75
C ILE A 127 5.94 -3.24 -4.10
N CYS A 128 5.27 -4.23 -4.67
CA CYS A 128 5.86 -5.48 -5.08
C CYS A 128 5.79 -5.60 -6.61
N PHE A 129 6.91 -5.93 -7.23
CA PHE A 129 6.99 -6.19 -8.66
C PHE A 129 7.73 -7.49 -8.91
N GLN A 130 7.22 -8.30 -9.83
CA GLN A 130 7.87 -9.51 -10.31
C GLN A 130 7.76 -9.59 -11.83
N SER A 131 8.82 -9.99 -12.50
CA SER A 131 8.78 -10.37 -13.91
C SER A 131 9.51 -11.69 -14.15
N ALA A 132 8.88 -12.53 -14.98
CA ALA A 132 9.44 -13.77 -15.52
C ALA A 132 8.90 -13.90 -16.95
N GLY A 133 9.43 -13.06 -17.87
CA GLY A 133 8.90 -12.89 -19.22
C GLY A 133 7.90 -11.73 -19.34
N SER A 134 6.78 -11.75 -18.60
CA SER A 134 5.91 -10.59 -18.36
C SER A 134 6.08 -10.10 -16.93
N GLY A 135 5.86 -8.80 -16.70
CA GLY A 135 5.91 -8.19 -15.38
C GLY A 135 4.53 -7.99 -14.79
N ALA A 136 4.42 -8.03 -13.46
CA ALA A 136 3.25 -7.65 -12.71
C ALA A 136 3.63 -6.83 -11.47
N GLU A 137 2.87 -5.79 -11.19
CA GLU A 137 2.95 -5.00 -9.97
C GLU A 137 1.71 -5.20 -9.12
N TRP A 138 1.90 -5.35 -7.81
CA TRP A 138 0.82 -5.33 -6.84
C TRP A 138 1.26 -4.63 -5.57
N ASN A 139 0.31 -4.02 -4.89
CA ASN A 139 0.56 -3.10 -3.79
C ASN A 139 -0.26 -3.46 -2.56
N TYR A 140 0.33 -3.26 -1.37
CA TYR A 140 -0.36 -3.36 -0.09
C TYR A 140 -0.35 -1.99 0.58
N TYR A 141 -1.47 -1.65 1.23
CA TYR A 141 -1.66 -0.35 1.87
C TYR A 141 -1.97 -0.54 3.36
N TYR A 142 -1.22 0.15 4.19
CA TYR A 142 -1.35 0.09 5.64
C TYR A 142 -1.61 1.49 6.18
N THR A 143 -2.86 1.78 6.53
CA THR A 143 -3.24 3.07 7.10
C THR A 143 -3.47 2.92 8.60
N ILE A 144 -2.83 3.78 9.39
CA ILE A 144 -2.97 3.86 10.85
C ILE A 144 -3.68 5.17 11.18
N ASP A 145 -4.77 5.10 11.95
CA ASP A 145 -5.38 6.25 12.60
C ASP A 145 -4.54 6.63 13.83
N LEU A 146 -3.84 7.76 13.75
CA LEU A 146 -2.93 8.24 14.79
C LEU A 146 -3.64 8.68 16.07
N SER A 147 -4.95 8.94 15.99
CA SER A 147 -5.76 9.31 17.17
C SER A 147 -6.12 8.11 18.04
N THR A 148 -6.20 6.91 17.43
CA THR A 148 -6.59 5.67 18.09
C THR A 148 -5.47 4.63 18.13
N GLY A 149 -4.45 4.78 17.29
CA GLY A 149 -3.38 3.82 17.09
C GLY A 149 -3.79 2.56 16.32
N LYS A 150 -4.99 2.50 15.77
CA LYS A 150 -5.51 1.32 15.08
C LYS A 150 -5.26 1.35 13.59
N ARG A 151 -5.07 0.16 12.99
CA ARG A 151 -5.16 0.00 11.53
C ARG A 151 -6.58 0.34 11.09
N LEU A 152 -6.69 1.21 10.09
CA LEU A 152 -7.97 1.67 9.54
C LEU A 152 -8.44 0.69 8.47
N GLN A 153 -9.68 0.27 8.57
CA GLN A 153 -10.40 -0.47 7.52
C GLN A 153 -11.33 0.49 6.77
N LEU A 154 -11.65 0.18 5.51
CA LEU A 154 -12.51 1.06 4.70
C LEU A 154 -13.85 1.33 5.40
N ALA A 155 -14.48 0.32 5.98
CA ALA A 155 -15.73 0.42 6.74
C ALA A 155 -15.66 1.37 7.94
N ASP A 156 -14.48 1.56 8.54
CA ASP A 156 -14.30 2.41 9.72
C ASP A 156 -14.57 3.88 9.41
N LEU A 157 -14.45 4.29 8.15
CA LEU A 157 -14.67 5.66 7.68
C LEU A 157 -16.15 6.04 7.59
N PHE A 158 -17.06 5.06 7.61
CA PHE A 158 -18.47 5.25 7.28
C PHE A 158 -19.40 4.98 8.44
N GLN A 159 -20.58 5.61 8.40
CA GLN A 159 -21.64 5.39 9.38
C GLN A 159 -22.17 3.97 9.24
N GLU A 160 -22.53 3.35 10.38
CA GLU A 160 -23.10 2.01 10.40
C GLU A 160 -24.38 1.93 9.55
N GLY A 161 -24.45 0.93 8.68
CA GLY A 161 -25.58 0.73 7.77
C GLY A 161 -25.61 1.66 6.56
N SER A 162 -24.60 2.51 6.35
CA SER A 162 -24.50 3.32 5.12
C SER A 162 -24.13 2.44 3.92
N ASP A 163 -24.63 2.81 2.73
CA ASP A 163 -24.34 2.11 1.48
C ASP A 163 -23.09 2.68 0.77
N TYR A 164 -21.96 2.72 1.52
CA TYR A 164 -20.71 3.28 0.98
C TYR A 164 -20.11 2.44 -0.15
N LEU A 165 -20.30 1.11 -0.13
CA LEU A 165 -19.77 0.24 -1.19
C LEU A 165 -20.38 0.58 -2.53
N THR A 166 -21.70 0.69 -2.62
CA THR A 166 -22.39 1.09 -3.86
C THR A 166 -22.02 2.53 -4.24
N THR A 167 -22.06 3.47 -3.29
CA THR A 167 -21.74 4.88 -3.55
C THR A 167 -20.35 5.07 -4.16
N ILE A 168 -19.34 4.42 -3.59
CA ILE A 168 -17.97 4.47 -4.10
C ILE A 168 -17.86 3.76 -5.45
N SER A 169 -18.45 2.57 -5.58
CA SER A 169 -18.39 1.80 -6.82
C SER A 169 -19.01 2.54 -8.01
N ASP A 170 -20.13 3.19 -7.80
CA ASP A 170 -20.80 3.97 -8.85
C ASP A 170 -19.98 5.20 -9.23
N ASN A 171 -19.32 5.86 -8.27
CA ASN A 171 -18.41 6.96 -8.56
C ASN A 171 -17.19 6.49 -9.36
N ILE A 172 -16.60 5.33 -9.01
CA ILE A 172 -15.49 4.73 -9.77
C ILE A 172 -15.93 4.43 -11.22
N LYS A 173 -17.09 3.80 -11.42
CA LYS A 173 -17.63 3.52 -12.76
C LYS A 173 -17.82 4.80 -13.57
N GLN A 174 -18.29 5.87 -12.94
CA GLN A 174 -18.42 7.17 -13.58
C GLN A 174 -17.06 7.72 -14.00
N GLN A 175 -16.06 7.69 -13.12
CA GLN A 175 -14.70 8.13 -13.42
C GLN A 175 -14.07 7.30 -14.55
N MET A 176 -14.25 5.96 -14.56
CA MET A 176 -13.78 5.09 -15.65
C MET A 176 -14.37 5.51 -17.00
N LYS A 177 -15.69 5.75 -17.07
CA LYS A 177 -16.36 6.21 -18.31
C LYS A 177 -15.83 7.56 -18.78
N GLU A 178 -15.67 8.51 -17.86
CA GLU A 178 -15.14 9.84 -18.17
C GLU A 178 -13.70 9.79 -18.66
N GLN A 179 -12.84 8.99 -18.02
CA GLN A 179 -11.44 8.83 -18.42
C GLN A 179 -11.30 8.17 -19.77
N MET A 180 -12.07 7.09 -20.06
CA MET A 180 -12.09 6.44 -21.37
C MET A 180 -12.65 7.36 -22.47
N ALA A 181 -13.59 8.21 -22.16
CA ALA A 181 -14.14 9.18 -23.13
C ALA A 181 -13.14 10.34 -23.40
N ALA A 182 -12.29 10.68 -22.44
CA ALA A 182 -11.32 11.76 -22.55
C ALA A 182 -9.99 11.35 -23.18
N ASP A 183 -9.60 10.08 -23.04
CA ASP A 183 -8.33 9.54 -23.53
C ASP A 183 -8.51 8.12 -24.08
N GLU A 184 -8.32 7.95 -25.39
CA GLU A 184 -8.42 6.65 -26.09
C GLU A 184 -7.42 5.58 -25.62
N ASN A 185 -6.35 5.99 -24.92
CA ASN A 185 -5.39 5.06 -24.34
C ASN A 185 -5.80 4.58 -22.95
N LYS A 186 -6.85 5.14 -22.36
CA LYS A 186 -7.42 4.67 -21.10
C LYS A 186 -8.40 3.54 -21.35
N ILE A 187 -8.12 2.38 -20.75
CA ILE A 187 -8.93 1.17 -20.89
C ILE A 187 -9.26 0.64 -19.51
N TYR A 188 -10.53 0.48 -19.22
CA TYR A 188 -11.03 -0.20 -18.03
C TYR A 188 -12.00 -1.30 -18.44
N TRP A 189 -12.06 -2.36 -17.67
CA TRP A 189 -13.08 -3.40 -17.87
C TRP A 189 -14.40 -2.92 -17.27
N LEU A 190 -15.20 -2.31 -18.13
CA LEU A 190 -16.50 -1.78 -17.80
C LEU A 190 -17.37 -1.75 -19.07
N ASP A 191 -18.51 -2.45 -19.03
CA ASP A 191 -19.40 -2.65 -20.18
C ASP A 191 -18.62 -3.22 -21.39
N SER A 192 -17.71 -4.18 -21.15
CA SER A 192 -16.77 -4.73 -22.12
C SER A 192 -17.33 -5.95 -22.86
N ASP A 193 -16.59 -6.44 -23.87
CA ASP A 193 -16.91 -7.68 -24.58
C ASP A 193 -16.63 -8.94 -23.73
N THR A 194 -16.03 -8.79 -22.55
CA THR A 194 -15.72 -9.85 -21.57
C THR A 194 -16.34 -9.52 -20.21
N PRO A 195 -17.66 -9.63 -20.06
CA PRO A 195 -18.39 -9.18 -18.86
C PRO A 195 -17.94 -9.84 -17.56
N GLU A 196 -17.30 -11.00 -17.63
CA GLU A 196 -16.75 -11.70 -16.48
C GLU A 196 -15.56 -10.97 -15.82
N TRP A 197 -14.91 -10.06 -16.54
CA TRP A 197 -13.81 -9.23 -16.02
C TRP A 197 -14.28 -7.84 -15.61
N ASP A 198 -15.50 -7.46 -16.01
CA ASP A 198 -16.00 -6.11 -15.75
C ASP A 198 -16.05 -5.78 -14.26
N PHE A 199 -15.58 -4.59 -13.94
CA PHE A 199 -15.68 -4.05 -12.60
C PHE A 199 -17.15 -3.89 -12.19
N THR A 200 -17.54 -4.59 -11.14
CA THR A 200 -18.92 -4.58 -10.61
C THR A 200 -19.04 -3.71 -9.37
N SER A 201 -18.19 -3.95 -8.37
CA SER A 201 -18.19 -3.19 -7.11
C SER A 201 -16.88 -3.40 -6.33
N ILE A 202 -16.57 -2.46 -5.46
CA ILE A 202 -15.58 -2.65 -4.40
C ILE A 202 -16.16 -3.57 -3.30
N THR A 203 -15.28 -4.01 -2.41
CA THR A 203 -15.60 -4.77 -1.20
C THR A 203 -14.97 -4.12 0.02
N ASP A 204 -15.31 -4.59 1.23
CA ASP A 204 -14.68 -4.14 2.48
C ASP A 204 -13.16 -4.36 2.50
N ASN A 205 -12.65 -5.31 1.70
CA ASN A 205 -11.25 -5.65 1.60
C ASN A 205 -10.51 -4.89 0.46
N THR A 206 -11.20 -4.03 -0.29
CA THR A 206 -10.57 -3.25 -1.35
C THR A 206 -9.56 -2.28 -0.76
N SER A 207 -8.37 -2.24 -1.35
CA SER A 207 -7.28 -1.39 -0.90
C SER A 207 -7.61 0.09 -1.01
N PHE A 208 -7.22 0.86 -0.01
CA PHE A 208 -7.45 2.31 0.01
C PHE A 208 -6.42 3.02 0.87
N TYR A 209 -6.35 4.32 0.70
CA TYR A 209 -5.70 5.24 1.64
C TYR A 209 -6.44 6.58 1.69
N LEU A 210 -6.03 7.46 2.61
CA LEU A 210 -6.52 8.83 2.69
C LEU A 210 -5.41 9.77 2.20
N ASN A 211 -5.72 10.59 1.21
CA ASN A 211 -4.77 11.57 0.69
C ASN A 211 -4.67 12.81 1.62
N GLN A 212 -3.81 13.76 1.26
CA GLN A 212 -3.60 14.99 2.05
C GLN A 212 -4.85 15.87 2.20
N ASN A 213 -5.82 15.73 1.30
CA ASN A 213 -7.13 16.42 1.37
C ASN A 213 -8.15 15.62 2.17
N ASN A 214 -7.72 14.53 2.82
CA ASN A 214 -8.59 13.60 3.53
C ASN A 214 -9.67 12.96 2.63
N GLU A 215 -9.38 12.81 1.33
CA GLU A 215 -10.23 12.09 0.39
C GLU A 215 -9.84 10.61 0.38
N VAL A 216 -10.84 9.74 0.25
CA VAL A 216 -10.62 8.30 0.07
C VAL A 216 -10.06 8.06 -1.32
N VAL A 217 -8.92 7.41 -1.40
CA VAL A 217 -8.35 6.92 -2.65
C VAL A 217 -8.48 5.41 -2.68
N VAL A 218 -9.23 4.88 -3.63
CA VAL A 218 -9.41 3.44 -3.84
C VAL A 218 -8.37 2.95 -4.81
N CYS A 219 -7.68 1.86 -4.46
CA CYS A 219 -6.52 1.36 -5.18
C CYS A 219 -6.77 -0.07 -5.69
N PHE A 220 -6.34 -0.31 -6.93
CA PHE A 220 -6.40 -1.61 -7.59
C PHE A 220 -5.01 -2.04 -8.03
N ASN A 221 -4.75 -3.34 -8.03
CA ASN A 221 -3.51 -3.90 -8.59
C ASN A 221 -3.60 -4.01 -10.11
N GLU A 222 -2.46 -4.27 -10.76
CA GLU A 222 -2.45 -4.59 -12.18
C GLU A 222 -3.37 -5.77 -12.49
N GLY A 223 -4.23 -5.60 -13.47
CA GLY A 223 -5.15 -6.63 -13.90
C GLY A 223 -6.46 -6.76 -13.10
N ASP A 224 -6.67 -5.95 -12.04
CA ASP A 224 -7.91 -6.02 -11.24
C ASP A 224 -9.13 -5.42 -11.98
N VAL A 225 -8.93 -4.27 -12.63
CA VAL A 225 -10.04 -3.51 -13.26
C VAL A 225 -9.69 -2.98 -14.65
N ALA A 226 -8.49 -3.30 -15.14
CA ALA A 226 -7.95 -2.82 -16.41
C ALA A 226 -6.86 -3.79 -16.92
N PRO A 227 -6.50 -3.74 -18.22
CA PRO A 227 -5.33 -4.45 -18.70
C PRO A 227 -4.06 -4.09 -17.91
N MET A 228 -3.15 -5.04 -17.71
CA MET A 228 -1.92 -4.84 -16.94
C MET A 228 -1.09 -3.63 -17.44
N SER A 229 -1.14 -3.32 -18.73
CA SER A 229 -0.48 -2.13 -19.30
C SER A 229 -0.97 -0.79 -18.74
N MET A 230 -2.10 -0.79 -18.00
CA MET A 230 -2.61 0.39 -17.31
C MET A 230 -1.99 0.59 -15.92
N GLY A 231 -1.14 -0.35 -15.48
CA GLY A 231 -0.54 -0.34 -14.16
C GLY A 231 -1.55 -0.60 -13.05
N CYS A 232 -1.33 0.01 -11.89
CA CYS A 232 -2.21 -0.08 -10.71
C CYS A 232 -3.12 1.15 -10.64
N PRO A 233 -4.38 1.08 -11.10
CA PRO A 233 -5.27 2.24 -11.12
C PRO A 233 -5.67 2.70 -9.72
N GLU A 234 -5.72 4.01 -9.53
CA GLU A 234 -6.18 4.65 -8.30
C GLU A 234 -7.31 5.63 -8.62
N PHE A 235 -8.36 5.64 -7.79
CA PHE A 235 -9.51 6.52 -7.94
C PHE A 235 -9.71 7.37 -6.68
N VAL A 236 -9.56 8.69 -6.81
CA VAL A 236 -9.88 9.63 -5.74
C VAL A 236 -11.39 9.79 -5.67
N ILE A 237 -11.97 9.52 -4.51
CA ILE A 237 -13.40 9.71 -4.28
C ILE A 237 -13.60 11.09 -3.64
N PRO A 238 -14.24 12.05 -4.36
CA PRO A 238 -14.46 13.37 -3.83
C PRO A 238 -15.27 13.35 -2.52
N ASN A 239 -14.89 14.20 -1.57
CA ASN A 239 -15.55 14.26 -0.27
C ASN A 239 -17.06 14.55 -0.36
N GLU A 240 -17.51 15.30 -1.38
CA GLU A 240 -18.92 15.58 -1.63
C GLU A 240 -19.73 14.35 -2.02
N VAL A 241 -19.11 13.35 -2.65
CA VAL A 241 -19.76 12.04 -2.97
C VAL A 241 -20.07 11.28 -1.68
N LEU A 242 -19.23 11.42 -0.68
CA LEU A 242 -19.32 10.72 0.61
C LEU A 242 -20.05 11.56 1.68
N ALA A 243 -20.50 12.79 1.32
CA ALA A 243 -21.19 13.67 2.25
C ALA A 243 -22.46 13.00 2.82
N GLY A 244 -22.57 12.98 4.14
CA GLY A 244 -23.71 12.39 4.85
C GLY A 244 -23.62 10.90 5.14
N ILE A 245 -22.63 10.18 4.60
CA ILE A 245 -22.37 8.76 4.94
C ILE A 245 -21.03 8.56 5.64
N ARG A 246 -20.12 9.52 5.55
CA ARG A 246 -18.82 9.51 6.26
C ARG A 246 -19.01 9.88 7.74
N LYS A 247 -18.16 9.34 8.64
CA LYS A 247 -18.09 9.72 10.07
C LYS A 247 -17.42 11.04 10.28
#